data_fdf8a24b7ed33c769d28a437b18a1cda
#
_entry.id   fdf8a24b7ed33c769d28a437b18a1cda
#
_cell.length_a   1.000
_cell.length_b   1.000
_cell.length_c   1.000
_cell.angle_alpha   90.00
_cell.angle_beta   90.00
_cell.angle_gamma   90.00
#
_symmetry.space_group_name_H-M   'P 1'
#
loop_
_entity.id
_entity.type
_entity.pdbx_description
1 polymer ?
#
loop_
_entity_poly.entity_id
_entity_poly.type
_entity_poly.pdbx_seq_one_letter_code
_entity_poly.pdbx_strand_id
1 'polypeptide(L)'
;MAAAFATGSTVMRGIGEMRVKESDRVALMAQGLSACGVGVHEEPETLTVVGGAGRNHPVGGGRITTHGDHRIAMSHLVLGLASEQPVSVDEPGMIATSFPGFVALMTGLGADIE
;
A
#
# COMPACT_ATOMS: atom_id res chain seq x y z
N MET A 1 4.24 3.22 1.83
CA MET A 1 4.20 3.59 0.39
C MET A 1 5.46 4.31 -0.07
N ALA A 2 5.86 5.41 0.54
CA ALA A 2 7.07 6.15 0.13
C ALA A 2 8.33 5.28 0.01
N ALA A 3 8.52 4.32 0.91
CA ALA A 3 9.65 3.41 0.88
C ALA A 3 9.77 2.60 -0.42
N ALA A 4 8.65 2.33 -1.09
CA ALA A 4 8.64 1.59 -2.36
C ALA A 4 9.34 2.35 -3.49
N PHE A 5 9.39 3.66 -3.40
CA PHE A 5 9.99 4.54 -4.41
C PHE A 5 11.33 5.15 -3.97
N ALA A 6 11.74 4.90 -2.73
CA ALA A 6 12.99 5.39 -2.20
C ALA A 6 14.19 4.63 -2.78
N THR A 7 15.39 5.16 -2.60
CA THR A 7 16.64 4.47 -2.92
C THR A 7 17.05 3.62 -1.73
N GLY A 8 17.38 2.36 -1.98
CA GLY A 8 17.80 1.42 -0.94
C GLY A 8 16.64 0.83 -0.15
N SER A 9 16.95 0.15 0.92
CA SER A 9 15.97 -0.52 1.77
C SER A 9 15.58 0.35 2.96
N THR A 10 14.29 0.34 3.29
CA THR A 10 13.75 0.97 4.49
C THR A 10 13.31 -0.11 5.46
N VAL A 11 13.79 -0.06 6.69
CA VAL A 11 13.47 -1.04 7.73
C VAL A 11 12.63 -0.35 8.81
N MET A 12 11.42 -0.87 9.02
CA MET A 12 10.51 -0.38 10.06
C MET A 12 10.47 -1.41 11.19
N ARG A 13 10.99 -1.04 12.35
CA ARG A 13 11.07 -1.92 13.53
C ARG A 13 10.05 -1.52 14.58
N GLY A 14 9.67 -2.47 15.43
CA GLY A 14 8.76 -2.22 16.53
C GLY A 14 7.31 -1.99 16.10
N ILE A 15 6.91 -2.56 14.96
CA ILE A 15 5.57 -2.36 14.40
C ILE A 15 4.61 -3.53 14.68
N GLY A 16 4.96 -4.44 15.59
CA GLY A 16 4.13 -5.62 15.88
C GLY A 16 2.71 -5.29 16.32
N GLU A 17 2.48 -4.14 16.96
CA GLU A 17 1.15 -3.71 17.35
C GLU A 17 0.21 -3.51 16.15
N MET A 18 0.74 -3.22 14.98
CA MET A 18 -0.08 -3.07 13.76
C MET A 18 -0.75 -4.37 13.32
N ARG A 19 -0.31 -5.51 13.85
CA ARG A 19 -0.92 -6.82 13.53
C ARG A 19 -2.27 -7.03 14.21
N VAL A 20 -2.56 -6.29 15.27
CA VAL A 20 -3.77 -6.44 16.09
C VAL A 20 -4.68 -5.21 15.98
N LYS A 21 -4.71 -4.56 14.85
CA LYS A 21 -5.62 -3.46 14.55
C LYS A 21 -6.88 -4.00 13.86
N GLU A 22 -7.51 -3.25 12.96
CA GLU A 22 -8.69 -3.71 12.20
C GLU A 22 -8.39 -4.94 11.36
N SER A 23 -7.10 -5.12 11.03
CA SER A 23 -6.55 -6.28 10.33
C SER A 23 -5.11 -6.47 10.77
N ASP A 24 -4.44 -7.54 10.33
CA ASP A 24 -2.99 -7.62 10.41
C ASP A 24 -2.39 -6.71 9.33
N ARG A 25 -2.18 -5.44 9.68
CA ARG A 25 -1.71 -4.43 8.73
C ARG A 25 -0.29 -4.67 8.25
N VAL A 26 0.56 -5.32 9.04
CA VAL A 26 1.91 -5.66 8.60
C VAL A 26 1.85 -6.69 7.49
N ALA A 27 1.09 -7.76 7.67
CA ALA A 27 0.93 -8.81 6.68
C ALA A 27 0.26 -8.28 5.40
N LEU A 28 -0.82 -7.51 5.53
CA LEU A 28 -1.53 -6.97 4.37
C LEU A 28 -0.73 -5.95 3.59
N MET A 29 0.07 -5.12 4.27
CA MET A 29 0.98 -4.20 3.59
C MET A 29 2.07 -4.96 2.84
N ALA A 30 2.64 -6.00 3.44
CA ALA A 30 3.64 -6.84 2.79
C ALA A 30 3.06 -7.53 1.55
N GLN A 31 1.88 -8.13 1.67
CA GLN A 31 1.20 -8.80 0.57
C GLN A 31 0.86 -7.83 -0.56
N GLY A 32 0.31 -6.68 -0.24
CA GLY A 32 -0.07 -5.68 -1.24
C GLY A 32 1.12 -5.10 -1.98
N LEU A 33 2.18 -4.74 -1.27
CA LEU A 33 3.41 -4.26 -1.89
C LEU A 33 4.02 -5.32 -2.79
N SER A 34 4.07 -6.57 -2.33
CA SER A 34 4.58 -7.68 -3.13
C SER A 34 3.74 -7.91 -4.40
N ALA A 35 2.41 -7.82 -4.30
CA ALA A 35 1.52 -7.93 -5.46
C ALA A 35 1.77 -6.81 -6.49
N CYS A 36 2.26 -5.67 -6.05
CA CYS A 36 2.61 -4.54 -6.90
C CYS A 36 4.08 -4.56 -7.36
N GLY A 37 4.79 -5.66 -7.16
CA GLY A 37 6.17 -5.81 -7.63
C GLY A 37 7.23 -5.17 -6.74
N VAL A 38 6.89 -4.79 -5.52
CA VAL A 38 7.84 -4.21 -4.55
C VAL A 38 8.45 -5.31 -3.69
N GLY A 39 9.77 -5.32 -3.56
CA GLY A 39 10.46 -6.25 -2.68
C GLY A 39 10.17 -5.95 -1.22
N VAL A 40 9.74 -6.96 -0.47
CA VAL A 40 9.45 -6.82 0.95
C VAL A 40 9.98 -8.02 1.72
N HIS A 41 10.35 -7.80 2.99
CA HIS A 41 10.69 -8.85 3.93
C HIS A 41 9.95 -8.59 5.23
N GLU A 42 9.15 -9.56 5.64
CA GLU A 42 8.27 -9.46 6.81
C GLU A 42 8.81 -10.32 7.94
N GLU A 43 8.91 -9.75 9.14
CA GLU A 43 9.20 -10.45 10.39
C GLU A 43 8.11 -10.09 11.41
N PRO A 44 8.04 -10.76 12.58
CA PRO A 44 6.95 -10.52 13.54
C PRO A 44 6.74 -9.05 13.92
N GLU A 45 7.82 -8.30 14.08
CA GLU A 45 7.74 -6.88 14.48
C GLU A 45 8.48 -5.94 13.52
N THR A 46 8.83 -6.41 12.33
CA THR A 46 9.63 -5.65 11.38
C THR A 46 9.12 -5.83 9.97
N LEU A 47 9.09 -4.77 9.20
CA LEU A 47 8.86 -4.80 7.77
C LEU A 47 9.99 -4.07 7.06
N THR A 48 10.64 -4.75 6.13
CA THR A 48 11.65 -4.16 5.26
C THR A 48 11.07 -4.00 3.86
N VAL A 49 11.19 -2.80 3.30
CA VAL A 49 10.75 -2.48 1.94
C VAL A 49 11.97 -2.11 1.11
N VAL A 50 12.17 -2.83 0.01
CA VAL A 50 13.26 -2.56 -0.93
C VAL A 50 12.79 -1.52 -1.93
N GLY A 51 13.43 -0.35 -1.92
CA GLY A 51 13.06 0.78 -2.77
C GLY A 51 13.41 0.58 -4.24
N GLY A 52 12.99 1.54 -5.06
CA GLY A 52 12.94 1.43 -6.52
C GLY A 52 14.26 1.37 -7.27
N ALA A 53 15.36 1.83 -6.68
CA ALA A 53 16.64 1.85 -7.37
C ALA A 53 17.08 0.42 -7.75
N GLY A 54 17.38 0.20 -9.04
CA GLY A 54 17.75 -1.12 -9.54
C GLY A 54 16.61 -2.07 -9.84
N ARG A 55 15.36 -1.61 -9.72
CA ARG A 55 14.18 -2.42 -10.05
C ARG A 55 14.11 -2.66 -11.56
N ASN A 56 13.89 -3.93 -11.95
CA ASN A 56 13.82 -4.33 -13.36
C ASN A 56 12.40 -4.43 -13.91
N HIS A 57 11.39 -4.17 -13.11
CA HIS A 57 9.99 -4.26 -13.52
C HIS A 57 9.19 -3.09 -12.95
N PRO A 58 8.07 -2.71 -13.60
CA PRO A 58 7.26 -1.60 -13.14
C PRO A 58 6.58 -1.89 -11.80
N VAL A 59 6.32 -0.85 -11.02
CA VAL A 59 5.50 -0.92 -9.81
C VAL A 59 4.04 -0.79 -10.19
N GLY A 60 3.19 -1.54 -9.51
CA GLY A 60 1.75 -1.50 -9.72
C GLY A 60 1.21 -2.77 -10.34
N GLY A 61 0.01 -2.70 -10.89
CA GLY A 61 -0.67 -3.83 -11.53
C GLY A 61 -1.27 -4.83 -10.54
N GLY A 62 -1.13 -4.60 -9.25
CA GLY A 62 -1.65 -5.50 -8.23
C GLY A 62 -3.13 -5.29 -7.95
N ARG A 63 -3.80 -6.39 -7.59
CA ARG A 63 -5.12 -6.35 -6.97
C ARG A 63 -4.94 -6.60 -5.48
N ILE A 64 -5.37 -5.66 -4.66
CA ILE A 64 -5.10 -5.65 -3.23
C ILE A 64 -6.28 -6.23 -2.47
N THR A 65 -6.01 -7.23 -1.64
CA THR A 65 -6.96 -7.77 -0.69
C THR A 65 -6.89 -6.95 0.59
N THR A 66 -7.95 -6.24 0.93
CA THR A 66 -7.96 -5.28 2.03
C THR A 66 -8.50 -5.84 3.34
N HIS A 67 -9.22 -6.96 3.30
CA HIS A 67 -9.96 -7.51 4.45
C HIS A 67 -10.85 -6.46 5.12
N GLY A 68 -11.43 -5.55 4.33
CA GLY A 68 -12.27 -4.46 4.84
C GLY A 68 -11.51 -3.37 5.60
N ASP A 69 -10.19 -3.38 5.58
CA ASP A 69 -9.38 -2.37 6.28
C ASP A 69 -9.20 -1.13 5.40
N HIS A 70 -9.87 -0.04 5.82
CA HIS A 70 -9.86 1.23 5.08
C HIS A 70 -8.46 1.81 4.90
N ARG A 71 -7.54 1.60 5.85
CA ARG A 71 -6.17 2.12 5.75
C ARG A 71 -5.35 1.35 4.72
N ILE A 72 -5.57 0.05 4.61
CA ILE A 72 -4.94 -0.78 3.57
C ILE A 72 -5.41 -0.32 2.19
N ALA A 73 -6.73 -0.10 2.03
CA ALA A 73 -7.30 0.39 0.78
C ALA A 73 -6.71 1.75 0.37
N MET A 74 -6.77 2.73 1.25
CA MET A 74 -6.24 4.08 0.96
C MET A 74 -4.75 4.08 0.67
N SER A 75 -3.96 3.32 1.43
CA SER A 75 -2.52 3.24 1.23
C SER A 75 -2.16 2.75 -0.16
N HIS A 76 -2.82 1.71 -0.64
CA HIS A 76 -2.52 1.15 -1.96
C HIS A 76 -3.07 2.01 -3.11
N LEU A 77 -4.18 2.73 -2.90
CA LEU A 77 -4.61 3.72 -3.88
C LEU A 77 -3.59 4.86 -4.00
N VAL A 78 -3.00 5.30 -2.88
CA VAL A 78 -1.91 6.29 -2.90
C VAL A 78 -0.68 5.72 -3.61
N LEU A 79 -0.33 4.45 -3.39
CA LEU A 79 0.74 3.80 -4.14
C LEU A 79 0.48 3.88 -5.65
N GLY A 80 -0.77 3.65 -6.04
CA GLY A 80 -1.18 3.69 -7.45
C GLY A 80 -0.90 5.01 -8.15
N LEU A 81 -0.93 6.14 -7.43
CA LEU A 81 -0.69 7.46 -8.01
C LEU A 81 0.74 7.63 -8.54
N ALA A 82 1.70 6.93 -7.95
CA ALA A 82 3.10 6.98 -8.37
C ALA A 82 3.52 5.72 -9.13
N SER A 83 2.60 4.78 -9.33
CA SER A 83 2.87 3.51 -9.99
C SER A 83 2.80 3.63 -11.50
N GLU A 84 3.56 2.79 -12.19
CA GLU A 84 3.56 2.73 -13.65
C GLU A 84 2.35 1.96 -14.19
N GLN A 85 1.77 1.07 -13.36
CA GLN A 85 0.58 0.29 -13.72
C GLN A 85 -0.52 0.50 -12.69
N PRO A 86 -1.80 0.38 -13.08
CA PRO A 86 -2.92 0.60 -12.17
C PRO A 86 -2.91 -0.33 -10.96
N VAL A 87 -3.35 0.18 -9.83
CA VAL A 87 -3.54 -0.59 -8.60
C VAL A 87 -5.03 -0.61 -8.28
N SER A 88 -5.58 -1.78 -8.00
CA SER A 88 -6.99 -1.94 -7.64
C SER A 88 -7.13 -2.52 -6.24
N VAL A 89 -8.19 -2.12 -5.55
CA VAL A 89 -8.55 -2.64 -4.22
C VAL A 89 -9.90 -3.35 -4.31
N ASP A 90 -10.09 -4.37 -3.46
CA ASP A 90 -11.28 -5.22 -3.52
C ASP A 90 -12.52 -4.62 -2.85
N GLU A 91 -12.35 -3.84 -1.79
CA GLU A 91 -13.45 -3.31 -0.98
C GLU A 91 -13.33 -1.79 -0.78
N PRO A 92 -13.42 -0.97 -1.85
CA PRO A 92 -13.19 0.48 -1.73
C PRO A 92 -14.23 1.20 -0.88
N GLY A 93 -15.41 0.64 -0.70
CA GLY A 93 -16.48 1.23 0.12
C GLY A 93 -16.08 1.44 1.57
N MET A 94 -15.14 0.68 2.09
CA MET A 94 -14.67 0.83 3.48
C MET A 94 -13.92 2.13 3.73
N ILE A 95 -13.44 2.79 2.70
CA ILE A 95 -12.76 4.10 2.83
C ILE A 95 -13.71 5.14 3.43
N ALA A 96 -15.00 5.10 3.06
CA ALA A 96 -16.00 6.05 3.54
C ALA A 96 -16.23 5.97 5.05
N THR A 97 -15.85 4.89 5.72
CA THR A 97 -16.02 4.76 7.18
C THR A 97 -15.16 5.74 7.97
N SER A 98 -14.03 6.15 7.43
CA SER A 98 -13.10 7.07 8.11
C SER A 98 -12.76 8.29 7.28
N PHE A 99 -12.85 8.22 5.96
CA PHE A 99 -12.51 9.32 5.07
C PHE A 99 -13.44 9.36 3.86
N PRO A 100 -14.73 9.76 4.07
CA PRO A 100 -15.73 9.73 2.99
C PRO A 100 -15.37 10.62 1.79
N GLY A 101 -14.57 11.66 1.98
CA GLY A 101 -14.13 12.56 0.91
C GLY A 101 -12.83 12.16 0.23
N PHE A 102 -12.25 10.99 0.53
CA PHE A 102 -10.93 10.60 0.05
C PHE A 102 -10.82 10.61 -1.49
N VAL A 103 -11.71 9.91 -2.17
CA VAL A 103 -11.65 9.81 -3.64
C VAL A 103 -11.82 11.19 -4.28
N ALA A 104 -12.79 11.99 -3.80
CA ALA A 104 -13.02 13.35 -4.33
C ALA A 104 -11.80 14.24 -4.11
N LEU A 105 -11.20 14.17 -2.92
CA LEU A 105 -9.99 14.95 -2.61
C LEU A 105 -8.83 14.56 -3.52
N MET A 106 -8.57 13.27 -3.64
CA MET A 106 -7.46 12.78 -4.46
C MET A 106 -7.67 13.08 -5.95
N THR A 107 -8.90 12.96 -6.43
CA THR A 107 -9.25 13.35 -7.81
C THR A 107 -9.02 14.84 -8.03
N GLY A 108 -9.37 15.68 -7.06
CA GLY A 108 -9.10 17.12 -7.11
C GLY A 108 -7.62 17.46 -7.16
N LEU A 109 -6.77 16.58 -6.64
CA LEU A 109 -5.30 16.70 -6.69
C LEU A 109 -4.69 16.11 -7.97
N GLY A 110 -5.51 15.60 -8.87
CA GLY A 110 -5.05 15.07 -10.15
C GLY A 110 -5.01 13.54 -10.25
N ALA A 111 -5.51 12.82 -9.24
CA ALA A 111 -5.57 11.37 -9.28
C ALA A 111 -6.64 10.88 -10.28
N ASP A 112 -6.34 9.80 -10.97
CA ASP A 112 -7.29 9.10 -11.83
C ASP A 112 -7.78 7.86 -11.07
N ILE A 113 -8.88 8.01 -10.34
CA ILE A 113 -9.49 6.94 -9.55
C ILE A 113 -10.92 6.71 -10.08
N GLU A 114 -11.18 5.50 -10.48
CA GLU A 114 -12.48 5.07 -10.98
C GLU A 114 -13.38 4.50 -9.87
#